data_b748cb50f60d39f7149f2208e747d56f
#
_entry.id   b748cb50f60d39f7149f2208e747d56f
#
_cell.length_a   1.000
_cell.length_b   1.000
_cell.length_c   1.000
_cell.angle_alpha   90.00
_cell.angle_beta   90.00
_cell.angle_gamma   90.00
#
_symmetry.space_group_name_H-M   'P 1'
#
loop_
_entity.id
_entity.type
_entity.pdbx_description
1 polymer ?
#
loop_
_entity_poly.entity_id
_entity_poly.type
_entity_poly.pdbx_seq_one_letter_code
_entity_poly.pdbx_strand_id
1 'polypeptide(L)'
;MVVWPFFVLWAVYADALGWLLAGTAVILSIRLGVACVSTRPEIRWGRYLALGGLALVAVAALLDETAWILWYPVMVSLSLLVVFGASLWEEQTVVERLARLGFRNKPFPLEAVRYTRRVTQVWCGFFVVNGSIAVGTICWGDLQLWALWNGCLSYIAIGTLMGAEYLYRKVVLHV
;
A
#
# COMPACT_ATOMS: atom_id res chain seq x y z
N MET A 1 -4.19 1.76 11.23
CA MET A 1 -4.17 2.43 9.91
C MET A 1 -5.23 3.52 9.76
N VAL A 2 -6.39 3.45 10.42
CA VAL A 2 -7.46 4.49 10.35
C VAL A 2 -7.05 5.85 10.92
N VAL A 3 -6.08 5.89 11.83
CA VAL A 3 -5.62 7.13 12.51
C VAL A 3 -4.70 7.99 11.64
N TRP A 4 -4.04 7.38 10.64
CA TRP A 4 -3.04 8.06 9.82
C TRP A 4 -3.56 9.27 9.02
N PRO A 5 -4.73 9.21 8.35
CA PRO A 5 -5.29 10.37 7.63
C PRO A 5 -5.57 11.55 8.56
N PHE A 6 -6.06 11.28 9.78
CA PHE A 6 -6.33 12.32 10.79
C PHE A 6 -5.03 12.94 11.32
N PHE A 7 -3.98 12.13 11.45
CA PHE A 7 -2.67 12.62 11.89
C PHE A 7 -2.01 13.50 10.81
N VAL A 8 -2.14 13.14 9.54
CA VAL A 8 -1.67 13.95 8.40
C VAL A 8 -2.45 15.26 8.33
N LEU A 9 -3.77 15.25 8.46
CA LEU A 9 -4.59 16.46 8.50
C LEU A 9 -4.19 17.36 9.67
N TRP A 10 -3.99 16.80 10.86
CA TRP A 10 -3.51 17.56 12.02
C TRP A 10 -2.14 18.19 11.79
N ALA A 11 -1.22 17.46 11.17
CA ALA A 11 0.13 17.94 10.89
C ALA A 11 0.16 19.06 9.84
N VAL A 12 -0.74 19.01 8.86
CA VAL A 12 -0.95 20.11 7.90
C VAL A 12 -1.47 21.36 8.61
N TYR A 13 -2.43 21.18 9.53
CA TYR A 13 -2.98 22.32 10.32
C TYR A 13 -1.96 22.92 11.31
N ALA A 14 -0.98 22.11 11.77
CA ALA A 14 0.00 22.53 12.78
C ALA A 14 1.34 23.03 12.16
N ASP A 15 1.43 23.23 10.85
CA ASP A 15 2.68 23.59 10.14
C ASP A 15 3.85 22.63 10.42
N ALA A 16 3.53 21.41 10.87
CA ALA A 16 4.51 20.40 11.27
C ALA A 16 4.87 19.41 10.12
N LEU A 17 4.38 19.66 8.90
CA LEU A 17 4.51 18.74 7.77
C LEU A 17 5.98 18.46 7.41
N GLY A 18 6.83 19.49 7.43
CA GLY A 18 8.26 19.35 7.17
C GLY A 18 8.95 18.39 8.16
N TRP A 19 8.63 18.47 9.44
CA TRP A 19 9.17 17.57 10.47
C TRP A 19 8.67 16.13 10.31
N LEU A 20 7.42 15.95 9.88
CA LEU A 20 6.88 14.61 9.57
C LEU A 20 7.57 13.97 8.38
N LEU A 21 7.75 14.72 7.29
CA LEU A 21 8.46 14.26 6.10
C LEU A 21 9.90 13.90 6.44
N ALA A 22 10.60 14.77 7.18
CA ALA A 22 11.98 14.52 7.63
C ALA A 22 12.07 13.27 8.52
N GLY A 23 11.20 13.14 9.52
CA GLY A 23 11.16 11.96 10.39
C GLY A 23 10.86 10.67 9.64
N THR A 24 9.92 10.71 8.71
CA THR A 24 9.57 9.56 7.86
C THR A 24 10.75 9.18 6.95
N ALA A 25 11.42 10.17 6.33
CA ALA A 25 12.60 9.95 5.50
C ALA A 25 13.73 9.28 6.30
N VAL A 26 13.99 9.73 7.52
CA VAL A 26 15.00 9.14 8.40
C VAL A 26 14.68 7.68 8.73
N ILE A 27 13.45 7.39 9.13
CA ILE A 27 13.03 6.01 9.45
C ILE A 27 13.15 5.10 8.22
N LEU A 28 12.74 5.56 7.05
CA LEU A 28 12.83 4.79 5.81
C LEU A 28 14.28 4.58 5.36
N SER A 29 15.13 5.58 5.55
CA SER A 29 16.58 5.47 5.25
C SER A 29 17.26 4.46 6.16
N ILE A 30 16.95 4.45 7.45
CA ILE A 30 17.44 3.44 8.39
C ILE A 30 16.96 2.05 7.98
N ARG A 31 15.66 1.89 7.65
CA ARG A 31 15.10 0.61 7.17
C ARG A 31 15.77 0.14 5.89
N LEU A 32 16.04 1.04 4.95
CA LEU A 32 16.75 0.74 3.71
C LEU A 32 18.17 0.24 4.00
N GLY A 33 18.92 0.94 4.87
CA GLY A 33 20.26 0.54 5.30
C GLY A 33 20.29 -0.85 5.92
N VAL A 34 19.37 -1.14 6.85
CA VAL A 34 19.23 -2.48 7.46
C VAL A 34 18.87 -3.54 6.40
N ALA A 35 17.99 -3.23 5.45
CA ALA A 35 17.58 -4.17 4.41
C ALA A 35 18.68 -4.44 3.37
N CYS A 36 19.58 -3.47 3.12
CA CYS A 36 20.73 -3.65 2.22
C CYS A 36 21.82 -4.52 2.83
N VAL A 37 22.06 -4.39 4.14
CA VAL A 37 23.11 -5.16 4.85
C VAL A 37 22.64 -6.55 5.25
N SER A 38 21.31 -6.79 5.34
CA SER A 38 20.77 -8.04 5.79
C SER A 38 20.88 -9.15 4.73
N THR A 39 21.37 -10.31 5.15
CA THR A 39 21.36 -11.55 4.34
C THR A 39 20.01 -12.29 4.39
N ARG A 40 19.11 -11.90 5.28
CA ARG A 40 17.78 -12.53 5.44
C ARG A 40 16.84 -12.10 4.33
N PRO A 41 16.25 -13.04 3.56
CA PRO A 41 15.37 -12.73 2.43
C PRO A 41 14.14 -11.91 2.85
N GLU A 42 13.61 -12.18 4.04
CA GLU A 42 12.46 -11.47 4.62
C GLU A 42 12.74 -9.95 4.81
N ILE A 43 13.97 -9.61 5.20
CA ILE A 43 14.37 -8.21 5.43
C ILE A 43 14.71 -7.52 4.10
N ARG A 44 15.27 -8.26 3.13
CA ARG A 44 15.59 -7.72 1.78
C ARG A 44 14.37 -7.17 1.06
N TRP A 45 13.19 -7.70 1.30
CA TRP A 45 11.94 -7.15 0.77
C TRP A 45 11.60 -5.77 1.31
N GLY A 46 11.97 -5.48 2.54
CA GLY A 46 11.82 -4.17 3.14
C GLY A 46 12.48 -3.05 2.36
N ARG A 47 13.49 -3.35 1.51
CA ARG A 47 14.16 -2.35 0.67
C ARG A 47 13.23 -1.75 -0.39
N TYR A 48 12.37 -2.56 -1.02
CA TYR A 48 11.43 -2.05 -2.02
C TYR A 48 10.36 -1.17 -1.39
N LEU A 49 9.87 -1.55 -0.20
CA LEU A 49 8.96 -0.73 0.59
C LEU A 49 9.64 0.58 1.05
N ALA A 50 10.90 0.52 1.48
CA ALA A 50 11.65 1.69 1.89
C ALA A 50 11.96 2.61 0.71
N LEU A 51 12.35 2.07 -0.45
CA LEU A 51 12.56 2.85 -1.68
C LEU A 51 11.27 3.50 -2.18
N GLY A 52 10.16 2.77 -2.20
CA GLY A 52 8.85 3.32 -2.56
C GLY A 52 8.41 4.43 -1.61
N GLY A 53 8.60 4.24 -0.31
CA GLY A 53 8.33 5.25 0.70
C GLY A 53 9.23 6.49 0.57
N LEU A 54 10.54 6.30 0.31
CA LEU A 54 11.46 7.42 0.07
C LEU A 54 11.12 8.20 -1.21
N ALA A 55 10.73 7.49 -2.28
CA ALA A 55 10.24 8.14 -3.49
C ALA A 55 8.99 8.99 -3.23
N LEU A 56 8.05 8.48 -2.42
CA LEU A 56 6.87 9.23 -1.97
C LEU A 56 7.24 10.49 -1.20
N VAL A 57 8.19 10.39 -0.25
CA VAL A 57 8.66 11.54 0.54
C VAL A 57 9.37 12.55 -0.35
N ALA A 58 10.19 12.10 -1.31
CA ALA A 58 10.88 12.99 -2.25
C ALA A 58 9.89 13.75 -3.14
N VAL A 59 8.87 13.06 -3.67
CA VAL A 59 7.81 13.70 -4.45
C VAL A 59 7.02 14.70 -3.60
N ALA A 60 6.68 14.33 -2.36
CA ALA A 60 5.99 15.24 -1.43
C ALA A 60 6.82 16.49 -1.11
N ALA A 61 8.15 16.38 -1.03
CA ALA A 61 9.04 17.52 -0.80
C ALA A 61 9.20 18.45 -2.02
N LEU A 62 8.93 17.93 -3.23
CA LEU A 62 9.03 18.68 -4.49
C LEU A 62 7.73 19.36 -4.90
N LEU A 63 6.60 18.90 -4.37
CA LEU A 63 5.29 19.45 -4.66
C LEU A 63 4.93 20.55 -3.66
N ASP A 64 4.17 21.55 -4.12
CA ASP A 64 3.58 22.57 -3.27
C ASP A 64 2.64 21.92 -2.22
N GLU A 65 2.58 22.45 -0.99
CA GLU A 65 1.89 21.80 0.15
C GLU A 65 0.45 21.37 -0.15
N THR A 66 -0.27 22.17 -0.92
CA THR A 66 -1.67 21.87 -1.30
C THR A 66 -1.75 20.80 -2.38
N ALA A 67 -0.84 20.79 -3.33
CA ALA A 67 -0.86 19.86 -4.46
C ALA A 67 -0.53 18.43 -4.01
N TRP A 68 0.46 18.21 -3.12
CA TRP A 68 0.85 16.85 -2.74
C TRP A 68 -0.22 16.13 -1.90
N ILE A 69 -1.05 16.88 -1.14
CA ILE A 69 -2.19 16.29 -0.41
C ILE A 69 -3.15 15.64 -1.39
N LEU A 70 -3.42 16.28 -2.53
CA LEU A 70 -4.30 15.73 -3.55
C LEU A 70 -3.68 14.49 -4.24
N TRP A 71 -2.37 14.48 -4.45
CA TRP A 71 -1.67 13.36 -5.11
C TRP A 71 -1.34 12.19 -4.19
N TYR A 72 -1.46 12.37 -2.87
CA TYR A 72 -1.14 11.32 -1.88
C TYR A 72 -1.85 9.97 -2.16
N PRO A 73 -3.17 9.90 -2.45
CA PRO A 73 -3.85 8.64 -2.71
C PRO A 73 -3.35 7.95 -3.99
N VAL A 74 -2.98 8.73 -5.01
CA VAL A 74 -2.40 8.23 -6.26
C VAL A 74 -1.05 7.57 -5.98
N MET A 75 -0.19 8.26 -5.22
CA MET A 75 1.15 7.77 -4.88
C MET A 75 1.10 6.51 -4.01
N VAL A 76 0.14 6.42 -3.08
CA VAL A 76 -0.10 5.21 -2.29
C VAL A 76 -0.52 4.04 -3.19
N SER A 77 -1.49 4.27 -4.08
CA SER A 77 -1.97 3.24 -5.01
C SER A 77 -0.84 2.75 -5.93
N LEU A 78 -0.04 3.67 -6.47
CA LEU A 78 1.11 3.36 -7.32
C LEU A 78 2.18 2.54 -6.55
N SER A 79 2.50 2.94 -5.33
CA SER A 79 3.49 2.24 -4.50
C SER A 79 3.05 0.82 -4.18
N LEU A 80 1.77 0.63 -3.83
CA LEU A 80 1.21 -0.69 -3.58
C LEU A 80 1.17 -1.52 -4.86
N LEU A 81 0.81 -0.92 -6.00
CA LEU A 81 0.84 -1.58 -7.30
C LEU A 81 2.25 -2.07 -7.65
N VAL A 82 3.28 -1.26 -7.43
CA VAL A 82 4.67 -1.65 -7.66
C VAL A 82 5.07 -2.80 -6.75
N VAL A 83 4.76 -2.75 -5.46
CA VAL A 83 5.11 -3.79 -4.48
C VAL A 83 4.39 -5.10 -4.80
N PHE A 84 3.07 -5.06 -5.01
CA PHE A 84 2.28 -6.26 -5.32
C PHE A 84 2.62 -6.79 -6.72
N GLY A 85 2.75 -5.90 -7.70
CA GLY A 85 3.11 -6.24 -9.07
C GLY A 85 4.50 -6.89 -9.15
N ALA A 86 5.53 -6.27 -8.55
CA ALA A 86 6.86 -6.85 -8.51
C ALA A 86 6.89 -8.25 -7.87
N SER A 87 6.06 -8.47 -6.85
CA SER A 87 5.97 -9.79 -6.20
C SER A 87 5.42 -10.90 -7.10
N LEU A 88 4.73 -10.56 -8.20
CA LEU A 88 4.23 -11.56 -9.15
C LEU A 88 5.36 -12.21 -9.98
N TRP A 89 6.52 -11.55 -10.11
CA TRP A 89 7.72 -12.12 -10.76
C TRP A 89 8.63 -12.87 -9.79
N GLU A 90 8.26 -12.94 -8.51
CA GLU A 90 9.04 -13.66 -7.52
C GLU A 90 8.44 -15.05 -7.23
N GLU A 91 9.22 -15.86 -6.50
CA GLU A 91 8.79 -17.21 -6.10
C GLU A 91 7.56 -17.16 -5.17
N GLN A 92 7.47 -16.13 -4.32
CA GLN A 92 6.38 -15.95 -3.36
C GLN A 92 5.78 -14.56 -3.47
N THR A 93 4.48 -14.48 -3.73
CA THR A 93 3.76 -13.21 -3.78
C THR A 93 3.59 -12.58 -2.37
N VAL A 94 3.29 -11.27 -2.32
CA VAL A 94 3.03 -10.57 -1.05
C VAL A 94 1.93 -11.26 -0.25
N VAL A 95 0.81 -11.61 -0.91
CA VAL A 95 -0.33 -12.27 -0.26
C VAL A 95 0.06 -13.66 0.24
N GLU A 96 0.87 -14.41 -0.51
CA GLU A 96 1.37 -15.71 -0.09
C GLU A 96 2.23 -15.62 1.17
N ARG A 97 3.14 -14.65 1.24
CA ARG A 97 3.97 -14.43 2.43
C ARG A 97 3.15 -14.12 3.67
N LEU A 98 2.13 -13.26 3.53
CA LEU A 98 1.20 -12.96 4.62
C LEU A 98 0.41 -14.21 5.04
N ALA A 99 -0.07 -14.99 4.08
CA ALA A 99 -0.78 -16.23 4.37
C ALA A 99 0.10 -17.25 5.10
N ARG A 100 1.37 -17.41 4.68
CA ARG A 100 2.34 -18.32 5.32
C ARG A 100 2.61 -18.00 6.79
N LEU A 101 2.46 -16.74 7.22
CA LEU A 101 2.57 -16.37 8.65
C LEU A 101 1.50 -17.08 9.51
N GLY A 102 0.32 -17.35 8.96
CA GLY A 102 -0.73 -18.13 9.64
C GLY A 102 -0.48 -19.64 9.65
N PHE A 103 0.36 -20.16 8.72
CA PHE A 103 0.68 -21.59 8.57
C PHE A 103 2.02 -22.00 9.23
N ARG A 104 2.44 -21.31 10.27
CA ARG A 104 3.78 -21.35 10.88
C ARG A 104 4.37 -22.76 11.15
N ASN A 105 3.52 -23.80 11.22
CA ASN A 105 3.92 -25.19 11.51
C ASN A 105 3.28 -26.23 10.58
N LYS A 106 2.70 -25.82 9.44
CA LYS A 106 2.05 -26.73 8.49
C LYS A 106 2.60 -26.51 7.07
N PRO A 107 2.72 -27.57 6.26
CA PRO A 107 3.09 -27.39 4.85
C PRO A 107 2.02 -26.54 4.15
N PHE A 108 2.48 -25.55 3.35
CA PHE A 108 1.59 -24.66 2.62
C PHE A 108 1.12 -25.37 1.34
N PRO A 109 -0.20 -25.62 1.13
CA PRO A 109 -0.70 -26.37 -0.01
C PRO A 109 -0.43 -25.67 -1.34
N LEU A 110 -0.16 -26.44 -2.42
CA LEU A 110 0.04 -25.89 -3.75
C LEU A 110 -1.20 -25.13 -4.28
N GLU A 111 -2.38 -25.54 -3.89
CA GLU A 111 -3.63 -24.83 -4.22
C GLU A 111 -3.67 -23.43 -3.61
N ALA A 112 -3.19 -23.30 -2.37
CA ALA A 112 -3.09 -22.01 -1.69
C ALA A 112 -2.07 -21.08 -2.37
N VAL A 113 -0.97 -21.62 -2.97
CA VAL A 113 -0.01 -20.83 -3.75
C VAL A 113 -0.68 -20.21 -4.98
N ARG A 114 -1.44 -21.02 -5.73
CA ARG A 114 -2.17 -20.53 -6.92
C ARG A 114 -3.25 -19.52 -6.54
N TYR A 115 -3.93 -19.77 -5.45
CA TYR A 115 -4.96 -18.87 -4.93
C TYR A 115 -4.38 -17.51 -4.53
N THR A 116 -3.34 -17.49 -3.70
CA THR A 116 -2.69 -16.24 -3.24
C THR A 116 -2.12 -15.43 -4.39
N ARG A 117 -1.63 -16.10 -5.46
CA ARG A 117 -1.19 -15.42 -6.68
C ARG A 117 -2.35 -14.72 -7.41
N ARG A 118 -3.52 -15.36 -7.52
CA ARG A 118 -4.72 -14.74 -8.09
C ARG A 118 -5.19 -13.55 -7.25
N VAL A 119 -5.21 -13.70 -5.93
CA VAL A 119 -5.55 -12.61 -5.01
C VAL A 119 -4.60 -11.42 -5.20
N THR A 120 -3.29 -11.67 -5.34
CA THR A 120 -2.30 -10.62 -5.63
C THR A 120 -2.61 -9.89 -6.94
N GLN A 121 -3.01 -10.61 -8.00
CA GLN A 121 -3.42 -10.01 -9.28
C GLN A 121 -4.67 -9.15 -9.14
N VAL A 122 -5.68 -9.60 -8.37
CA VAL A 122 -6.89 -8.82 -8.09
C VAL A 122 -6.55 -7.52 -7.36
N TRP A 123 -5.65 -7.56 -6.37
CA TRP A 123 -5.16 -6.37 -5.69
C TRP A 123 -4.42 -5.42 -6.63
N CYS A 124 -3.60 -5.92 -7.55
CA CYS A 124 -2.97 -5.08 -8.56
C CYS A 124 -4.02 -4.38 -9.44
N GLY A 125 -5.04 -5.10 -9.90
CA GLY A 125 -6.16 -4.52 -10.64
C GLY A 125 -6.89 -3.44 -9.84
N PHE A 126 -7.15 -3.70 -8.55
CA PHE A 126 -7.74 -2.72 -7.65
C PHE A 126 -6.89 -1.44 -7.53
N PHE A 127 -5.58 -1.54 -7.34
CA PHE A 127 -4.70 -0.37 -7.23
C PHE A 127 -4.66 0.45 -8.52
N VAL A 128 -4.70 -0.21 -9.69
CA VAL A 128 -4.80 0.49 -10.99
C VAL A 128 -6.10 1.28 -11.06
N VAL A 129 -7.24 0.65 -10.78
CA VAL A 129 -8.56 1.30 -10.83
C VAL A 129 -8.64 2.43 -9.82
N ASN A 130 -8.28 2.18 -8.57
CA ASN A 130 -8.34 3.16 -7.48
C ASN A 130 -7.42 4.36 -7.75
N GLY A 131 -6.19 4.12 -8.21
CA GLY A 131 -5.26 5.18 -8.59
C GLY A 131 -5.76 5.99 -9.78
N SER A 132 -6.35 5.35 -10.79
CA SER A 132 -6.93 6.05 -11.95
C SER A 132 -8.11 6.93 -11.56
N ILE A 133 -9.00 6.47 -10.67
CA ILE A 133 -10.11 7.29 -10.18
C ILE A 133 -9.57 8.46 -9.33
N ALA A 134 -8.55 8.23 -8.49
CA ALA A 134 -7.92 9.30 -7.72
C ALA A 134 -7.34 10.39 -8.65
N VAL A 135 -6.64 10.02 -9.73
CA VAL A 135 -6.20 10.98 -10.76
C VAL A 135 -7.38 11.69 -11.40
N GLY A 136 -8.43 10.95 -11.76
CA GLY A 136 -9.65 11.52 -12.36
C GLY A 136 -10.28 12.59 -11.46
N THR A 137 -10.37 12.35 -10.14
CA THR A 137 -10.92 13.34 -9.18
C THR A 137 -10.04 14.59 -9.07
N ILE A 138 -8.72 14.47 -9.21
CA ILE A 138 -7.79 15.63 -9.25
C ILE A 138 -8.02 16.44 -10.52
N CYS A 139 -8.08 15.77 -11.68
CA CYS A 139 -8.29 16.45 -12.97
C CYS A 139 -9.65 17.14 -13.06
N TRP A 140 -10.66 16.61 -12.38
CA TRP A 140 -11.99 17.22 -12.32
C TRP A 140 -12.00 18.51 -11.50
N GLY A 141 -11.09 18.64 -10.53
CA GLY A 141 -10.92 19.85 -9.72
C GLY A 141 -11.96 20.03 -8.61
N ASP A 142 -12.79 19.02 -8.33
CA ASP A 142 -13.79 19.04 -7.26
C ASP A 142 -13.25 18.37 -5.99
N LEU A 143 -12.94 19.20 -4.99
CA LEU A 143 -12.43 18.74 -3.68
C LEU A 143 -13.43 17.87 -2.92
N GLN A 144 -14.74 18.06 -3.12
CA GLN A 144 -15.76 17.26 -2.44
C GLN A 144 -15.77 15.84 -3.03
N LEU A 145 -15.73 15.73 -4.35
CA LEU A 145 -15.63 14.45 -5.05
C LEU A 145 -14.33 13.73 -4.72
N TRP A 146 -13.21 14.46 -4.67
CA TRP A 146 -11.92 13.92 -4.26
C TRP A 146 -11.96 13.38 -2.82
N ALA A 147 -12.51 14.15 -1.88
CA ALA A 147 -12.63 13.74 -0.47
C ALA A 147 -13.57 12.55 -0.30
N LEU A 148 -14.69 12.53 -1.02
CA LEU A 148 -15.65 11.43 -0.99
C LEU A 148 -15.00 10.12 -1.47
N TRP A 149 -14.29 10.15 -2.61
CA TRP A 149 -13.63 8.97 -3.13
C TRP A 149 -12.47 8.53 -2.24
N ASN A 150 -11.50 9.39 -2.01
CA ASN A 150 -10.27 9.03 -1.33
C ASN A 150 -10.43 8.91 0.19
N GLY A 151 -11.40 9.59 0.79
CA GLY A 151 -11.68 9.54 2.22
C GLY A 151 -12.71 8.49 2.65
N CYS A 152 -13.59 8.03 1.75
CA CYS A 152 -14.67 7.11 2.10
C CYS A 152 -14.78 5.92 1.15
N LEU A 153 -15.08 6.14 -0.14
CA LEU A 153 -15.43 5.05 -1.07
C LEU A 153 -14.27 4.08 -1.31
N SER A 154 -13.03 4.56 -1.39
CA SER A 154 -11.85 3.70 -1.54
C SER A 154 -11.68 2.75 -0.34
N TYR A 155 -11.95 3.19 0.89
CA TYR A 155 -11.88 2.33 2.08
C TYR A 155 -13.02 1.31 2.11
N ILE A 156 -14.23 1.68 1.67
CA ILE A 156 -15.35 0.74 1.51
C ILE A 156 -14.99 -0.32 0.47
N ALA A 157 -14.40 0.07 -0.67
CA ALA A 157 -13.98 -0.85 -1.71
C ALA A 157 -12.88 -1.82 -1.22
N ILE A 158 -11.87 -1.32 -0.47
CA ILE A 158 -10.86 -2.17 0.18
C ILE A 158 -11.52 -3.15 1.14
N GLY A 159 -12.41 -2.68 2.02
CA GLY A 159 -13.12 -3.52 2.99
C GLY A 159 -13.99 -4.58 2.31
N THR A 160 -14.66 -4.22 1.22
CA THR A 160 -15.46 -5.16 0.41
C THR A 160 -14.58 -6.22 -0.23
N LEU A 161 -13.44 -5.83 -0.81
CA LEU A 161 -12.49 -6.76 -1.43
C LEU A 161 -11.90 -7.74 -0.39
N MET A 162 -11.50 -7.23 0.78
CA MET A 162 -11.00 -8.08 1.88
C MET A 162 -12.09 -9.00 2.43
N GLY A 163 -13.31 -8.49 2.60
CA GLY A 163 -14.47 -9.27 3.06
C GLY A 163 -14.86 -10.37 2.07
N ALA A 164 -14.89 -10.06 0.79
CA ALA A 164 -15.16 -11.04 -0.27
C ALA A 164 -14.08 -12.14 -0.31
N GLU A 165 -12.80 -11.77 -0.17
CA GLU A 165 -11.70 -12.72 -0.09
C GLU A 165 -11.80 -13.62 1.13
N TYR A 166 -12.11 -13.05 2.31
CA TYR A 166 -12.31 -13.81 3.54
C TYR A 166 -13.48 -14.80 3.42
N LEU A 167 -14.62 -14.35 2.88
CA LEU A 167 -15.79 -15.21 2.66
C LEU A 167 -15.49 -16.34 1.67
N TYR A 168 -14.79 -16.03 0.58
CA TYR A 168 -14.40 -17.02 -0.41
C TYR A 168 -13.52 -18.11 0.22
N ARG A 169 -12.54 -17.75 1.03
CA ARG A 169 -11.70 -18.73 1.75
C ARG A 169 -12.52 -19.60 2.67
N LYS A 170 -13.42 -19.01 3.44
CA LYS A 170 -14.23 -19.73 4.43
C LYS A 170 -15.26 -20.65 3.78
N VAL A 171 -15.91 -20.21 2.69
CA VAL A 171 -17.04 -20.94 2.07
C VAL A 171 -16.53 -21.94 1.02
N VAL A 172 -15.54 -21.57 0.21
CA VAL A 172 -15.11 -22.37 -0.94
C VAL A 172 -13.89 -23.23 -0.61
N LEU A 173 -12.93 -22.70 0.13
CA LEU A 173 -11.70 -23.42 0.47
C LEU A 173 -11.74 -24.14 1.82
N HIS A 174 -12.79 -23.91 2.63
CA HIS A 174 -13.00 -24.53 3.95
C HIS A 174 -11.79 -24.35 4.90
N VAL A 175 -11.06 -23.23 4.77
CA VAL A 175 -9.85 -22.90 5.54
C VAL A 175 -10.06 -21.68 6.44
#